data_1d99cfe7d23deefa53249bc568b78848
#
_entry.id   1d99cfe7d23deefa53249bc568b78848
#
_cell.length_a   1.000
_cell.length_b   1.000
_cell.length_c   1.000
_cell.angle_alpha   90.00
_cell.angle_beta   90.00
_cell.angle_gamma   90.00
#
_symmetry.space_group_name_H-M   'P 1'
#
loop_
_entity.id
_entity.type
_entity.pdbx_description
1 polymer ?
#
loop_
_entity_poly.entity_id
_entity_poly.type
_entity_poly.pdbx_seq_one_letter_code
_entity_poly.pdbx_strand_id
1 'polypeptide(L)'
;MHAIQTSGNTIRNVTADHFAGAASDEIADPRIYAELIRQWSTDHPEFQFLPRKFKVAVTGAKQDRAVIHAHDIGLQIVEQDGKLGMRVIIGGGLGRTPMIGKVIHEFVAMDDILPYLESVVSVWNLLGRRDNKYKARIKITIHENGIDEFSRLVDERFALIRPSFQGFDQTLLSEISDVFIAPKFQRFDLSAFDARYQGDPNFRSWVDTNITAHKQADYAIATISLKSHGETPGDASSAQMRRIADLAETYSHNELRISHEQNIVLPHVHKAHLPDIYDALHAIGLDTANIGLISDIIACPGMDYCALATARSIPIAQDIATHFDALKLEHDIGPLKIKISGCINACGHHHVGHIGILGLDRAGVENYQITLGGDGTETPAIGERAGPGFGADEVIPAIGRLIHCYLNERLAPSETFLGCYRRLGLGPFKAALYETEQSKVRANAA
;
A
#
# COMPACT_ATOMS: atom_id res chain seq x y z
N MET A 1 -9.42 -24.21 -3.99
CA MET A 1 -9.70 -22.76 -4.21
C MET A 1 -11.20 -22.60 -4.41
N HIS A 2 -11.83 -21.60 -3.79
CA HIS A 2 -13.26 -21.32 -3.88
C HIS A 2 -13.49 -19.82 -4.07
N ALA A 3 -14.72 -19.45 -4.47
CA ALA A 3 -15.09 -18.06 -4.75
C ALA A 3 -15.90 -17.39 -3.62
N ILE A 4 -16.05 -18.05 -2.49
CA ILE A 4 -16.65 -17.46 -1.28
C ILE A 4 -15.78 -16.27 -0.87
N GLN A 5 -16.40 -15.18 -0.45
CA GLN A 5 -15.70 -13.94 -0.04
C GLN A 5 -15.04 -13.12 -1.17
N THR A 6 -15.16 -13.49 -2.43
CA THR A 6 -14.65 -12.67 -3.54
C THR A 6 -15.52 -11.44 -3.80
N SER A 7 -16.81 -11.50 -3.47
CA SER A 7 -17.77 -10.41 -3.64
C SER A 7 -18.84 -10.43 -2.55
N GLY A 8 -19.77 -9.47 -2.57
CA GLY A 8 -20.89 -9.44 -1.63
C GLY A 8 -20.61 -8.68 -0.34
N ASN A 9 -21.49 -8.86 0.63
CA ASN A 9 -21.47 -8.24 1.94
C ASN A 9 -20.89 -9.20 2.99
N THR A 10 -19.63 -9.54 2.80
CA THR A 10 -18.85 -10.50 3.61
C THR A 10 -17.50 -9.90 3.94
N ILE A 11 -16.71 -10.59 4.77
CA ILE A 11 -15.27 -10.36 4.88
C ILE A 11 -14.65 -10.85 3.58
N ARG A 12 -14.20 -9.92 2.71
CA ARG A 12 -13.80 -10.25 1.33
C ARG A 12 -12.40 -10.79 1.23
N ASN A 13 -11.47 -10.17 1.93
CA ASN A 13 -10.08 -10.58 1.95
C ASN A 13 -9.42 -10.16 3.26
N VAL A 14 -8.44 -10.96 3.65
CA VAL A 14 -7.49 -10.67 4.71
C VAL A 14 -6.12 -10.61 4.05
N THR A 15 -5.48 -9.46 4.06
CA THR A 15 -4.19 -9.23 3.41
C THR A 15 -3.08 -9.08 4.43
N ALA A 16 -1.85 -9.42 4.04
CA ALA A 16 -0.67 -9.23 4.85
C ALA A 16 0.38 -8.38 4.11
N ASP A 17 1.41 -7.96 4.83
CA ASP A 17 2.60 -7.31 4.30
C ASP A 17 3.26 -8.18 3.21
N HIS A 18 3.63 -7.57 2.09
CA HIS A 18 4.30 -8.26 1.00
C HIS A 18 5.75 -8.68 1.30
N PHE A 19 6.36 -8.16 2.37
CA PHE A 19 7.67 -8.60 2.88
C PHE A 19 7.57 -9.56 4.08
N ALA A 20 6.36 -10.00 4.43
CA ALA A 20 6.11 -10.90 5.55
C ALA A 20 7.02 -12.14 5.53
N GLY A 21 7.54 -12.54 6.67
CA GLY A 21 8.47 -13.68 6.81
C GLY A 21 9.91 -13.41 6.33
N ALA A 22 10.17 -12.23 5.73
CA ALA A 22 11.48 -11.86 5.18
C ALA A 22 12.03 -10.54 5.75
N ALA A 23 11.18 -9.59 6.11
CA ALA A 23 11.58 -8.24 6.51
C ALA A 23 12.42 -8.22 7.79
N SER A 24 13.45 -7.37 7.83
CA SER A 24 14.36 -7.22 8.97
C SER A 24 13.71 -6.56 10.19
N ASP A 25 12.63 -5.80 9.99
CA ASP A 25 11.88 -5.10 11.03
C ASP A 25 10.64 -5.86 11.52
N GLU A 26 10.46 -7.12 11.07
CA GLU A 26 9.33 -7.97 11.43
C GLU A 26 9.44 -8.52 12.85
N ILE A 27 8.38 -8.38 13.64
CA ILE A 27 8.26 -8.94 14.99
C ILE A 27 7.85 -10.42 14.90
N ALA A 28 6.82 -10.71 14.09
CA ALA A 28 6.39 -12.07 13.77
C ALA A 28 5.70 -12.09 12.39
N ASP A 29 5.67 -13.26 11.76
CA ASP A 29 5.11 -13.43 10.42
C ASP A 29 3.58 -13.24 10.42
N PRO A 30 3.04 -12.18 9.79
CA PRO A 30 1.63 -11.90 9.79
C PRO A 30 0.81 -12.85 8.90
N ARG A 31 1.44 -13.61 7.99
CA ARG A 31 0.76 -14.52 7.06
C ARG A 31 0.01 -15.61 7.79
N ILE A 32 0.58 -16.12 8.88
CA ILE A 32 -0.02 -17.15 9.73
C ILE A 32 -1.37 -16.67 10.26
N TYR A 33 -1.40 -15.48 10.82
CA TYR A 33 -2.60 -14.91 11.41
C TYR A 33 -3.61 -14.43 10.35
N ALA A 34 -3.12 -13.89 9.24
CA ALA A 34 -3.99 -13.50 8.13
C ALA A 34 -4.74 -14.72 7.57
N GLU A 35 -4.06 -15.85 7.40
CA GLU A 35 -4.67 -17.09 6.94
C GLU A 35 -5.63 -17.69 7.97
N LEU A 36 -5.26 -17.66 9.26
CA LEU A 36 -6.14 -18.09 10.35
C LEU A 36 -7.46 -17.28 10.36
N ILE A 37 -7.36 -15.94 10.28
CA ILE A 37 -8.54 -15.07 10.23
C ILE A 37 -9.36 -15.32 8.96
N ARG A 38 -8.71 -15.56 7.81
CA ARG A 38 -9.39 -15.90 6.56
C ARG A 38 -10.20 -17.19 6.71
N GLN A 39 -9.59 -18.25 7.21
CA GLN A 39 -10.28 -19.55 7.38
C GLN A 39 -11.43 -19.43 8.37
N TRP A 40 -11.17 -18.87 9.56
CA TRP A 40 -12.19 -18.66 10.59
C TRP A 40 -13.38 -17.85 10.07
N SER A 41 -13.14 -16.79 9.30
CA SER A 41 -14.20 -15.91 8.82
C SER A 41 -14.99 -16.47 7.65
N THR A 42 -14.45 -17.48 6.93
CA THR A 42 -15.08 -18.01 5.72
C THR A 42 -16.40 -18.71 6.02
N ASP A 43 -16.43 -19.54 7.05
CA ASP A 43 -17.60 -20.36 7.39
C ASP A 43 -18.37 -19.79 8.60
N HIS A 44 -17.98 -18.62 9.10
CA HIS A 44 -18.66 -18.00 10.23
C HIS A 44 -20.09 -17.57 9.85
N PRO A 45 -21.14 -18.09 10.53
CA PRO A 45 -22.52 -17.93 10.10
C PRO A 45 -22.98 -16.47 10.08
N GLU A 46 -22.48 -15.64 11.01
CA GLU A 46 -22.84 -14.22 11.10
C GLU A 46 -22.22 -13.38 9.98
N PHE A 47 -21.08 -13.80 9.40
CA PHE A 47 -20.31 -12.98 8.47
C PHE A 47 -20.73 -13.09 7.01
N GLN A 48 -21.74 -13.91 6.70
CA GLN A 48 -22.26 -14.08 5.34
C GLN A 48 -23.23 -12.95 4.91
N PHE A 49 -23.80 -12.20 5.86
CA PHE A 49 -24.79 -11.16 5.62
C PHE A 49 -24.49 -9.85 6.35
N LEU A 50 -23.28 -9.37 6.22
CA LEU A 50 -22.82 -8.10 6.81
C LEU A 50 -23.53 -6.90 6.15
N PRO A 51 -23.59 -5.73 6.79
CA PRO A 51 -24.18 -4.52 6.18
C PRO A 51 -23.50 -4.12 4.86
N ARG A 52 -22.20 -4.37 4.71
CA ARG A 52 -21.39 -4.05 3.52
C ARG A 52 -20.16 -4.94 3.46
N LYS A 53 -19.44 -4.91 2.30
CA LYS A 53 -18.12 -5.53 2.16
C LYS A 53 -17.19 -5.12 3.27
N PHE A 54 -16.35 -6.05 3.72
CA PHE A 54 -15.42 -5.86 4.83
C PHE A 54 -14.02 -6.35 4.43
N LYS A 55 -12.99 -5.69 4.91
CA LYS A 55 -11.59 -6.01 4.60
C LYS A 55 -10.74 -5.91 5.85
N VAL A 56 -9.82 -6.84 5.99
CA VAL A 56 -8.83 -6.87 7.08
C VAL A 56 -7.43 -6.80 6.49
N ALA A 57 -6.52 -6.08 7.12
CA ALA A 57 -5.10 -6.09 6.77
C ALA A 57 -4.26 -6.33 8.03
N VAL A 58 -3.20 -7.11 7.90
CA VAL A 58 -2.32 -7.50 9.00
C VAL A 58 -0.88 -7.15 8.65
N THR A 59 -0.16 -6.49 9.55
CA THR A 59 1.30 -6.33 9.47
C THR A 59 1.97 -6.91 10.70
N GLY A 60 3.12 -7.55 10.51
CA GLY A 60 3.97 -8.03 11.59
C GLY A 60 5.22 -7.18 11.80
N ALA A 61 5.36 -6.13 11.01
CA ALA A 61 6.53 -5.26 11.01
C ALA A 61 6.25 -3.92 11.70
N LYS A 62 7.34 -3.23 12.05
CA LYS A 62 7.24 -1.86 12.58
C LYS A 62 6.77 -0.89 11.50
N GLN A 63 7.27 -1.07 10.27
CA GLN A 63 6.84 -0.29 9.11
C GLN A 63 5.55 -0.87 8.53
N ASP A 64 4.53 -0.03 8.39
CA ASP A 64 3.25 -0.43 7.78
C ASP A 64 3.35 -0.47 6.25
N ARG A 65 3.54 -1.66 5.71
CA ARG A 65 3.49 -1.95 4.28
C ARG A 65 2.15 -2.56 3.83
N ALA A 66 1.23 -2.79 4.76
CA ALA A 66 -0.10 -3.36 4.49
C ALA A 66 -1.23 -2.30 4.46
N VAL A 67 -0.90 -1.03 4.71
CA VAL A 67 -1.85 0.11 4.74
C VAL A 67 -2.99 -0.16 5.72
N ILE A 68 -2.66 -0.67 6.93
CA ILE A 68 -3.63 -1.16 7.93
C ILE A 68 -4.65 -0.09 8.33
N HIS A 69 -4.24 1.18 8.36
CA HIS A 69 -5.11 2.30 8.72
C HIS A 69 -6.18 2.65 7.66
N ALA A 70 -6.06 2.11 6.43
CA ALA A 70 -7.04 2.33 5.37
C ALA A 70 -8.01 1.14 5.18
N HIS A 71 -8.02 0.18 6.11
CA HIS A 71 -8.88 -1.01 6.11
C HIS A 71 -10.00 -0.90 7.15
N ASP A 72 -11.04 -1.72 6.99
CA ASP A 72 -12.15 -1.77 7.96
C ASP A 72 -11.66 -2.23 9.33
N ILE A 73 -10.77 -3.24 9.35
CA ILE A 73 -9.89 -3.58 10.48
C ILE A 73 -8.44 -3.61 9.98
N GLY A 74 -7.56 -2.96 10.71
CA GLY A 74 -6.11 -3.07 10.62
C GLY A 74 -5.55 -3.74 11.86
N LEU A 75 -4.64 -4.67 11.69
CA LEU A 75 -3.98 -5.40 12.76
C LEU A 75 -2.47 -5.23 12.66
N GLN A 76 -1.84 -4.83 13.75
CA GLN A 76 -0.39 -4.79 13.85
C GLN A 76 0.06 -5.75 14.94
N ILE A 77 0.93 -6.70 14.61
CA ILE A 77 1.52 -7.58 15.60
C ILE A 77 2.47 -6.73 16.46
N VAL A 78 2.30 -6.82 17.77
CA VAL A 78 3.09 -6.10 18.77
C VAL A 78 3.53 -7.07 19.88
N GLU A 79 4.59 -6.71 20.57
CA GLU A 79 5.09 -7.45 21.73
C GLU A 79 4.98 -6.59 22.98
N GLN A 80 4.41 -7.14 24.04
CA GLN A 80 4.32 -6.51 25.35
C GLN A 80 4.68 -7.54 26.43
N ASP A 81 5.66 -7.22 27.27
CA ASP A 81 6.14 -8.08 28.37
C ASP A 81 6.53 -9.52 27.89
N GLY A 82 7.15 -9.62 26.70
CA GLY A 82 7.57 -10.89 26.10
C GLY A 82 6.43 -11.74 25.55
N LYS A 83 5.23 -11.18 25.42
CA LYS A 83 4.06 -11.84 24.81
C LYS A 83 3.66 -11.15 23.52
N LEU A 84 3.34 -11.96 22.51
CA LEU A 84 2.77 -11.45 21.27
C LEU A 84 1.28 -11.12 21.44
N GLY A 85 0.87 -10.05 20.81
CA GLY A 85 -0.51 -9.62 20.70
C GLY A 85 -0.71 -8.77 19.46
N MET A 86 -1.88 -8.20 19.31
CA MET A 86 -2.20 -7.31 18.19
C MET A 86 -2.74 -5.96 18.69
N ARG A 87 -2.18 -4.89 18.16
CA ARG A 87 -2.85 -3.59 18.14
C ARG A 87 -3.99 -3.66 17.15
N VAL A 88 -5.19 -3.26 17.58
CA VAL A 88 -6.41 -3.32 16.78
C VAL A 88 -6.83 -1.92 16.35
N ILE A 89 -6.91 -1.71 15.06
CA ILE A 89 -7.29 -0.46 14.40
C ILE A 89 -8.61 -0.70 13.66
N ILE A 90 -9.59 0.18 13.80
CA ILE A 90 -10.89 0.02 13.13
C ILE A 90 -11.35 1.31 12.45
N GLY A 91 -12.25 1.15 11.48
CA GLY A 91 -12.93 2.28 10.86
C GLY A 91 -12.16 3.00 9.77
N GLY A 92 -11.11 2.37 9.24
CA GLY A 92 -10.44 2.84 8.04
C GLY A 92 -11.21 2.54 6.77
N GLY A 93 -10.87 3.27 5.71
CA GLY A 93 -11.39 2.98 4.38
C GLY A 93 -11.42 4.19 3.46
N LEU A 94 -11.14 3.93 2.21
CA LEU A 94 -11.06 4.92 1.14
C LEU A 94 -12.40 5.01 0.37
N GLY A 95 -12.38 5.59 -0.81
CA GLY A 95 -13.57 5.80 -1.64
C GLY A 95 -14.22 7.16 -1.39
N ARG A 96 -15.53 7.27 -1.56
CA ARG A 96 -16.27 8.55 -1.55
C ARG A 96 -16.07 9.38 -0.26
N THR A 97 -15.93 8.72 0.89
CA THR A 97 -15.73 9.34 2.21
C THR A 97 -14.51 8.68 2.86
N PRO A 98 -13.29 9.11 2.53
CA PRO A 98 -12.08 8.49 3.06
C PRO A 98 -11.95 8.78 4.56
N MET A 99 -11.53 7.76 5.31
CA MET A 99 -11.26 7.86 6.75
C MET A 99 -10.06 7.01 7.11
N ILE A 100 -9.24 7.51 8.01
CA ILE A 100 -8.15 6.76 8.64
C ILE A 100 -8.71 6.03 9.84
N GLY A 101 -8.34 4.75 9.97
CA GLY A 101 -8.70 3.91 11.11
C GLY A 101 -8.10 4.41 12.42
N LYS A 102 -8.83 4.20 13.50
CA LYS A 102 -8.41 4.57 14.86
C LYS A 102 -8.10 3.34 15.67
N VAL A 103 -7.09 3.42 16.52
CA VAL A 103 -6.77 2.36 17.49
C VAL A 103 -7.89 2.29 18.53
N ILE A 104 -8.43 1.09 18.76
CA ILE A 104 -9.39 0.81 19.83
C ILE A 104 -8.78 -0.04 20.94
N HIS A 105 -7.72 -0.78 20.62
CA HIS A 105 -6.99 -1.54 21.62
C HIS A 105 -5.50 -1.59 21.22
N GLU A 106 -4.62 -1.22 22.16
CA GLU A 106 -3.17 -1.19 21.90
C GLU A 106 -2.56 -2.61 21.92
N PHE A 107 -3.17 -3.52 22.70
CA PHE A 107 -2.69 -4.89 22.83
C PHE A 107 -3.83 -5.85 23.15
N VAL A 108 -4.23 -6.67 22.19
CA VAL A 108 -5.09 -7.84 22.40
C VAL A 108 -4.19 -9.07 22.31
N ALA A 109 -4.20 -9.92 23.35
CA ALA A 109 -3.40 -11.14 23.34
C ALA A 109 -3.76 -12.03 22.15
N MET A 110 -2.79 -12.75 21.60
CA MET A 110 -3.04 -13.61 20.41
C MET A 110 -4.21 -14.56 20.60
N ASP A 111 -4.32 -15.20 21.78
CA ASP A 111 -5.40 -16.15 22.09
C ASP A 111 -6.80 -15.50 22.11
N ASP A 112 -6.85 -14.19 22.25
CA ASP A 112 -8.09 -13.42 22.33
C ASP A 112 -8.46 -12.72 21.03
N ILE A 113 -7.62 -12.79 20.00
CA ILE A 113 -7.82 -11.98 18.79
C ILE A 113 -9.10 -12.36 18.03
N LEU A 114 -9.41 -13.64 17.84
CA LEU A 114 -10.61 -14.05 17.12
C LEU A 114 -11.91 -13.64 17.84
N PRO A 115 -12.10 -13.91 19.14
CA PRO A 115 -13.28 -13.44 19.85
C PRO A 115 -13.37 -11.90 19.93
N TYR A 116 -12.23 -11.19 19.94
CA TYR A 116 -12.23 -9.74 19.87
C TYR A 116 -12.70 -9.25 18.48
N LEU A 117 -12.18 -9.84 17.39
CA LEU A 117 -12.62 -9.52 16.03
C LEU A 117 -14.10 -9.85 15.81
N GLU A 118 -14.57 -10.97 16.36
CA GLU A 118 -16.00 -11.33 16.34
C GLU A 118 -16.83 -10.25 17.02
N SER A 119 -16.37 -9.74 18.15
CA SER A 119 -17.06 -8.67 18.88
C SER A 119 -17.13 -7.39 18.06
N VAL A 120 -16.05 -6.98 17.40
CA VAL A 120 -16.03 -5.81 16.50
C VAL A 120 -17.02 -5.96 15.36
N VAL A 121 -16.99 -7.11 14.68
CA VAL A 121 -17.86 -7.36 13.52
C VAL A 121 -19.31 -7.50 13.93
N SER A 122 -19.61 -8.17 15.05
CA SER A 122 -20.96 -8.36 15.60
C SER A 122 -21.59 -7.01 15.99
N VAL A 123 -20.87 -6.16 16.71
CA VAL A 123 -21.37 -4.81 17.05
C VAL A 123 -21.67 -4.00 15.81
N TRP A 124 -20.76 -4.01 14.82
CA TRP A 124 -21.03 -3.34 13.56
C TRP A 124 -22.20 -3.96 12.79
N ASN A 125 -22.35 -5.28 12.80
CA ASN A 125 -23.44 -6.00 12.14
C ASN A 125 -24.81 -5.58 12.70
N LEU A 126 -24.88 -5.30 13.99
CA LEU A 126 -26.08 -4.78 14.66
C LEU A 126 -26.35 -3.30 14.34
N LEU A 127 -25.32 -2.44 14.41
CA LEU A 127 -25.46 -0.98 14.27
C LEU A 127 -25.37 -0.50 12.81
N GLY A 128 -24.79 -1.29 11.94
CA GLY A 128 -24.52 -0.91 10.55
C GLY A 128 -25.80 -0.73 9.74
N ARG A 129 -25.86 0.38 8.99
CA ARG A 129 -27.01 0.70 8.16
C ARG A 129 -27.17 -0.28 7.00
N ARG A 130 -28.40 -0.74 6.76
CA ARG A 130 -28.78 -1.63 5.65
C ARG A 130 -29.69 -0.97 4.64
N ASP A 131 -30.33 0.16 5.02
CA ASP A 131 -31.18 0.99 4.18
C ASP A 131 -30.40 1.81 3.15
N ASN A 132 -29.16 2.15 3.44
CA ASN A 132 -28.32 2.98 2.56
C ASN A 132 -26.91 2.37 2.39
N LYS A 133 -26.70 1.71 1.24
CA LYS A 133 -25.42 1.07 0.89
C LYS A 133 -24.19 2.01 0.91
N TYR A 134 -24.38 3.31 0.76
CA TYR A 134 -23.29 4.29 0.79
C TYR A 134 -22.86 4.67 2.20
N LYS A 135 -23.73 4.42 3.19
CA LYS A 135 -23.48 4.67 4.62
C LYS A 135 -23.31 3.40 5.46
N ALA A 136 -23.20 2.24 4.82
CA ALA A 136 -23.21 0.93 5.48
C ALA A 136 -21.83 0.45 5.95
N ARG A 137 -20.71 1.09 5.56
CA ARG A 137 -19.36 0.68 5.98
C ARG A 137 -19.11 1.00 7.46
N ILE A 138 -18.33 0.15 8.14
CA ILE A 138 -17.99 0.31 9.57
C ILE A 138 -17.47 1.70 9.92
N LYS A 139 -16.63 2.30 9.07
CA LYS A 139 -16.11 3.67 9.26
C LYS A 139 -17.21 4.72 9.44
N ILE A 140 -18.34 4.57 8.76
CA ILE A 140 -19.48 5.49 8.89
C ILE A 140 -20.22 5.23 10.20
N THR A 141 -20.43 3.95 10.55
CA THR A 141 -21.04 3.58 11.84
C THR A 141 -20.24 4.13 13.02
N ILE A 142 -18.90 3.99 12.98
CA ILE A 142 -18.02 4.55 14.01
C ILE A 142 -18.07 6.08 14.02
N HIS A 143 -18.10 6.73 12.86
CA HIS A 143 -18.19 8.19 12.79
C HIS A 143 -19.51 8.73 13.36
N GLU A 144 -20.63 8.05 13.09
CA GLU A 144 -21.96 8.45 13.53
C GLU A 144 -22.18 8.18 15.04
N ASN A 145 -21.60 7.13 15.61
CA ASN A 145 -21.77 6.77 17.03
C ASN A 145 -20.63 7.28 17.95
N GLY A 146 -19.49 7.64 17.38
CA GLY A 146 -18.27 7.96 18.12
C GLY A 146 -17.43 6.71 18.42
N ILE A 147 -16.11 6.89 18.47
CA ILE A 147 -15.16 5.78 18.69
C ILE A 147 -15.27 5.22 20.10
N ASP A 148 -15.45 6.09 21.10
CA ASP A 148 -15.48 5.69 22.52
C ASP A 148 -16.70 4.80 22.80
N GLU A 149 -17.88 5.19 22.30
CA GLU A 149 -19.09 4.39 22.45
C GLU A 149 -19.00 3.08 21.69
N PHE A 150 -18.46 3.10 20.47
CA PHE A 150 -18.28 1.88 19.70
C PHE A 150 -17.31 0.92 20.43
N SER A 151 -16.19 1.42 20.95
CA SER A 151 -15.23 0.62 21.74
C SER A 151 -15.87 0.02 22.98
N ARG A 152 -16.64 0.81 23.73
CA ARG A 152 -17.38 0.33 24.91
C ARG A 152 -18.30 -0.84 24.57
N LEU A 153 -19.04 -0.74 23.47
CA LEU A 153 -19.94 -1.82 23.02
C LEU A 153 -19.16 -3.07 22.58
N VAL A 154 -18.00 -2.88 21.95
CA VAL A 154 -17.10 -3.99 21.57
C VAL A 154 -16.58 -4.71 22.82
N ASP A 155 -16.15 -3.97 23.86
CA ASP A 155 -15.62 -4.55 25.08
C ASP A 155 -16.72 -5.30 25.86
N GLU A 156 -17.94 -4.75 25.91
CA GLU A 156 -19.10 -5.45 26.49
C GLU A 156 -19.43 -6.75 25.73
N ARG A 157 -19.39 -6.70 24.39
CA ARG A 157 -19.61 -7.89 23.56
C ARG A 157 -18.51 -8.91 23.73
N PHE A 158 -17.26 -8.47 23.81
CA PHE A 158 -16.11 -9.31 24.04
C PHE A 158 -16.20 -10.03 25.40
N ALA A 159 -16.60 -9.34 26.47
CA ALA A 159 -16.81 -9.95 27.78
C ALA A 159 -17.87 -11.07 27.77
N LEU A 160 -18.85 -11.00 26.86
CA LEU A 160 -19.87 -12.04 26.69
C LEU A 160 -19.38 -13.22 25.82
N ILE A 161 -18.60 -12.96 24.76
CA ILE A 161 -18.12 -13.99 23.83
C ILE A 161 -16.92 -14.74 24.40
N ARG A 162 -15.98 -14.05 25.02
CA ARG A 162 -14.68 -14.60 25.47
C ARG A 162 -14.80 -15.86 26.33
N PRO A 163 -15.72 -15.96 27.32
CA PRO A 163 -15.82 -17.17 28.19
C PRO A 163 -16.24 -18.43 27.44
N SER A 164 -16.95 -18.30 26.30
CA SER A 164 -17.38 -19.45 25.48
C SER A 164 -16.36 -19.83 24.40
N PHE A 165 -15.36 -18.98 24.18
CA PHE A 165 -14.32 -19.26 23.18
C PHE A 165 -13.26 -20.19 23.75
N GLN A 166 -13.09 -21.34 23.11
CA GLN A 166 -12.21 -22.41 23.57
C GLN A 166 -10.75 -22.27 23.13
N GLY A 167 -10.37 -21.11 22.57
CA GLY A 167 -9.05 -20.87 22.01
C GLY A 167 -8.96 -21.25 20.51
N PHE A 168 -7.77 -21.12 19.97
CA PHE A 168 -7.51 -21.57 18.60
C PHE A 168 -7.49 -23.08 18.51
N ASP A 169 -7.92 -23.60 17.37
CA ASP A 169 -7.54 -24.96 16.98
C ASP A 169 -6.02 -24.99 16.77
N GLN A 170 -5.32 -25.59 17.74
CA GLN A 170 -3.85 -25.67 17.72
C GLN A 170 -3.34 -26.53 16.56
N THR A 171 -4.14 -27.51 16.11
CA THR A 171 -3.81 -28.34 14.94
C THR A 171 -3.85 -27.46 13.68
N LEU A 172 -4.92 -26.69 13.50
CA LEU A 172 -5.06 -25.77 12.39
C LEU A 172 -3.95 -24.71 12.39
N LEU A 173 -3.61 -24.12 13.54
CA LEU A 173 -2.55 -23.14 13.66
C LEU A 173 -1.19 -23.74 13.28
N SER A 174 -0.91 -24.99 13.70
CA SER A 174 0.31 -25.69 13.31
C SER A 174 0.36 -25.97 11.81
N GLU A 175 -0.73 -26.46 11.22
CA GLU A 175 -0.83 -26.69 9.77
C GLU A 175 -0.62 -25.43 8.96
N ILE A 176 -1.19 -24.31 9.39
CA ILE A 176 -0.96 -23.00 8.74
C ILE A 176 0.50 -22.58 8.88
N SER A 177 1.09 -22.72 10.07
CA SER A 177 2.48 -22.33 10.33
C SER A 177 3.46 -23.14 9.48
N ASP A 178 3.18 -24.42 9.25
CA ASP A 178 3.99 -25.32 8.42
C ASP A 178 4.03 -24.88 6.94
N VAL A 179 2.99 -24.19 6.46
CA VAL A 179 2.97 -23.62 5.10
C VAL A 179 3.94 -22.43 4.96
N PHE A 180 4.19 -21.71 6.05
CA PHE A 180 5.00 -20.49 6.05
C PHE A 180 6.40 -20.67 6.70
N ILE A 181 6.88 -21.89 6.80
CA ILE A 181 8.24 -22.17 7.30
C ILE A 181 9.26 -21.46 6.40
N ALA A 182 10.18 -20.76 7.05
CA ALA A 182 11.29 -20.10 6.36
C ALA A 182 12.14 -21.13 5.58
N PRO A 183 12.59 -20.80 4.37
CA PRO A 183 13.44 -21.72 3.60
C PRO A 183 14.78 -21.97 4.29
N LYS A 184 15.47 -23.05 3.91
CA LYS A 184 16.83 -23.31 4.38
C LYS A 184 17.80 -22.37 3.70
N PHE A 185 18.34 -21.41 4.46
CA PHE A 185 19.29 -20.44 3.98
C PHE A 185 20.69 -21.06 3.81
N GLN A 186 21.36 -20.73 2.70
CA GLN A 186 22.70 -21.15 2.35
C GLN A 186 23.66 -19.98 2.44
N ARG A 187 24.97 -20.27 2.44
CA ARG A 187 26.03 -19.24 2.38
C ARG A 187 26.73 -19.35 1.04
N PHE A 188 26.95 -18.21 0.41
CA PHE A 188 27.72 -18.06 -0.81
C PHE A 188 28.75 -16.95 -0.65
N ASP A 189 29.79 -16.97 -1.47
CA ASP A 189 30.75 -15.87 -1.54
C ASP A 189 30.10 -14.62 -2.14
N LEU A 190 30.29 -13.48 -1.51
CA LEU A 190 29.75 -12.19 -1.95
C LEU A 190 30.71 -11.37 -2.82
N SER A 191 31.92 -11.86 -3.09
CA SER A 191 32.96 -11.09 -3.81
C SER A 191 32.50 -10.61 -5.19
N ALA A 192 31.73 -11.41 -5.93
CA ALA A 192 31.18 -11.02 -7.24
C ALA A 192 30.12 -9.92 -7.11
N PHE A 193 29.25 -10.00 -6.10
CA PHE A 193 28.29 -8.94 -5.78
C PHE A 193 28.99 -7.64 -5.41
N ASP A 194 29.96 -7.69 -4.48
CA ASP A 194 30.69 -6.51 -4.02
C ASP A 194 31.45 -5.84 -5.17
N ALA A 195 32.11 -6.62 -6.02
CA ALA A 195 32.82 -6.11 -7.21
C ALA A 195 31.87 -5.43 -8.20
N ARG A 196 30.70 -6.05 -8.47
CA ARG A 196 29.69 -5.48 -9.36
C ARG A 196 29.07 -4.22 -8.79
N TYR A 197 28.73 -4.20 -7.50
CA TYR A 197 28.17 -3.05 -6.81
C TYR A 197 29.12 -1.84 -6.83
N GLN A 198 30.43 -2.07 -6.67
CA GLN A 198 31.42 -0.99 -6.76
C GLN A 198 31.68 -0.52 -8.20
N GLY A 199 31.67 -1.43 -9.15
CA GLY A 199 32.12 -1.18 -10.54
C GLY A 199 31.02 -0.74 -11.51
N ASP A 200 29.73 -1.03 -11.22
CA ASP A 200 28.60 -0.78 -12.12
C ASP A 200 27.59 0.19 -11.48
N PRO A 201 27.56 1.48 -11.90
CA PRO A 201 26.65 2.47 -11.34
C PRO A 201 25.17 2.14 -11.53
N ASN A 202 24.78 1.48 -12.64
CA ASN A 202 23.40 1.13 -12.92
C ASN A 202 22.95 -0.01 -12.00
N PHE A 203 23.76 -1.04 -11.87
CA PHE A 203 23.49 -2.11 -10.90
C PHE A 203 23.41 -1.59 -9.47
N ARG A 204 24.33 -0.70 -9.07
CA ARG A 204 24.29 -0.07 -7.75
C ARG A 204 23.00 0.73 -7.54
N SER A 205 22.61 1.56 -8.51
CA SER A 205 21.36 2.31 -8.44
C SER A 205 20.13 1.39 -8.27
N TRP A 206 20.10 0.28 -9.01
CA TRP A 206 19.05 -0.72 -8.87
C TRP A 206 19.08 -1.40 -7.50
N VAL A 207 20.25 -1.75 -6.98
CA VAL A 207 20.37 -2.32 -5.62
C VAL A 207 19.90 -1.32 -4.56
N ASP A 208 20.35 -0.07 -4.63
CA ASP A 208 20.02 0.96 -3.65
C ASP A 208 18.52 1.30 -3.64
N THR A 209 17.82 1.10 -4.77
CA THR A 209 16.42 1.48 -4.94
C THR A 209 15.47 0.29 -4.78
N ASN A 210 15.77 -0.85 -5.39
CA ASN A 210 14.84 -1.98 -5.53
C ASN A 210 15.08 -3.11 -4.52
N ILE A 211 16.18 -3.05 -3.75
CA ILE A 211 16.54 -4.12 -2.81
C ILE A 211 16.33 -3.66 -1.37
N THR A 212 15.59 -4.46 -0.62
CA THR A 212 15.29 -4.20 0.79
C THR A 212 16.03 -5.22 1.68
N ALA A 213 16.41 -4.79 2.88
CA ALA A 213 17.10 -5.63 3.85
C ALA A 213 16.23 -6.81 4.31
N HIS A 214 16.83 -8.00 4.27
CA HIS A 214 16.23 -9.23 4.75
C HIS A 214 16.65 -9.50 6.21
N LYS A 215 15.84 -10.24 6.99
CA LYS A 215 16.19 -10.66 8.36
C LYS A 215 17.46 -11.54 8.44
N GLN A 216 17.83 -12.21 7.34
CA GLN A 216 19.13 -12.90 7.21
C GLN A 216 20.11 -11.98 6.48
N ALA A 217 21.27 -11.71 7.07
CA ALA A 217 22.22 -10.69 6.61
C ALA A 217 22.71 -10.87 5.17
N ASP A 218 22.92 -12.12 4.72
CA ASP A 218 23.41 -12.43 3.36
C ASP A 218 22.28 -12.50 2.32
N TYR A 219 21.03 -12.36 2.76
CA TYR A 219 19.85 -12.37 1.91
C TYR A 219 19.28 -10.96 1.71
N ALA A 220 18.44 -10.82 0.73
CA ALA A 220 17.77 -9.60 0.36
C ALA A 220 16.35 -9.89 -0.12
N ILE A 221 15.50 -8.87 -0.06
CA ILE A 221 14.19 -8.85 -0.69
C ILE A 221 14.33 -8.03 -1.96
N ALA A 222 14.13 -8.65 -3.13
CA ALA A 222 14.22 -7.96 -4.41
C ALA A 222 12.82 -7.62 -4.92
N THR A 223 12.57 -6.33 -5.15
CA THR A 223 11.33 -5.86 -5.76
C THR A 223 11.55 -5.57 -7.24
N ILE A 224 10.82 -6.27 -8.09
CA ILE A 224 10.84 -6.08 -9.54
C ILE A 224 9.78 -5.02 -9.86
N SER A 225 10.23 -3.88 -10.37
CA SER A 225 9.34 -2.83 -10.84
C SER A 225 8.62 -3.26 -12.11
N LEU A 226 7.28 -3.22 -12.11
CA LEU A 226 6.45 -3.34 -13.31
C LEU A 226 6.03 -1.97 -13.83
N LYS A 227 6.91 -0.96 -13.70
CA LYS A 227 6.64 0.44 -14.03
C LYS A 227 7.83 1.04 -14.75
N SER A 228 8.28 0.36 -15.82
CA SER A 228 9.23 0.93 -16.77
C SER A 228 8.63 2.19 -17.38
N HIS A 229 9.47 3.20 -17.60
CA HIS A 229 9.02 4.51 -18.07
C HIS A 229 8.25 4.39 -19.42
N GLY A 230 7.06 5.00 -19.47
CA GLY A 230 6.18 4.94 -20.64
C GLY A 230 5.36 3.67 -20.80
N GLU A 231 5.62 2.63 -20.00
CA GLU A 231 4.83 1.39 -20.02
C GLU A 231 3.60 1.49 -19.10
N THR A 232 2.65 0.56 -19.27
CA THR A 232 1.45 0.49 -18.42
C THR A 232 1.82 0.06 -17.01
N PRO A 233 1.55 0.87 -15.98
CA PRO A 233 1.91 0.54 -14.61
C PRO A 233 1.28 -0.76 -14.12
N GLY A 234 2.12 -1.68 -13.65
CA GLY A 234 1.68 -2.95 -13.07
C GLY A 234 1.44 -4.07 -14.10
N ASP A 235 1.65 -3.82 -15.39
CA ASP A 235 1.51 -4.82 -16.43
C ASP A 235 2.83 -5.56 -16.69
N ALA A 236 2.71 -6.83 -17.08
CA ALA A 236 3.81 -7.65 -17.57
C ALA A 236 3.35 -8.54 -18.72
N SER A 237 4.16 -8.66 -19.76
CA SER A 237 3.90 -9.60 -20.86
C SER A 237 4.02 -11.04 -20.38
N SER A 238 3.42 -11.97 -21.13
CA SER A 238 3.55 -13.41 -20.84
C SER A 238 5.02 -13.91 -20.83
N ALA A 239 5.88 -13.30 -21.64
CA ALA A 239 7.31 -13.63 -21.66
C ALA A 239 8.01 -13.15 -20.38
N GLN A 240 7.74 -11.92 -19.95
CA GLN A 240 8.24 -11.36 -18.69
C GLN A 240 7.76 -12.18 -17.49
N MET A 241 6.46 -12.53 -17.41
CA MET A 241 5.91 -13.34 -16.33
C MET A 241 6.60 -14.71 -16.24
N ARG A 242 6.87 -15.39 -17.36
CA ARG A 242 7.60 -16.67 -17.35
C ARG A 242 9.02 -16.48 -16.86
N ARG A 243 9.72 -15.42 -17.31
CA ARG A 243 11.08 -15.16 -16.87
C ARG A 243 11.15 -14.84 -15.37
N ILE A 244 10.18 -14.09 -14.86
CA ILE A 244 10.07 -13.83 -13.40
C ILE A 244 9.81 -15.14 -12.64
N ALA A 245 8.98 -16.03 -13.16
CA ALA A 245 8.75 -17.35 -12.55
C ALA A 245 10.05 -18.17 -12.50
N ASP A 246 10.84 -18.21 -13.61
CA ASP A 246 12.14 -18.88 -13.63
C ASP A 246 13.11 -18.29 -12.60
N LEU A 247 13.12 -16.95 -12.41
CA LEU A 247 13.94 -16.29 -11.40
C LEU A 247 13.49 -16.64 -9.98
N ALA A 248 12.19 -16.72 -9.73
CA ALA A 248 11.64 -17.12 -8.44
C ALA A 248 12.00 -18.58 -8.10
N GLU A 249 11.88 -19.47 -9.09
CA GLU A 249 12.25 -20.89 -8.94
C GLU A 249 13.75 -21.05 -8.63
N THR A 250 14.58 -20.34 -9.36
CA THR A 250 16.05 -20.47 -9.28
C THR A 250 16.63 -19.79 -8.03
N TYR A 251 16.15 -18.59 -7.68
CA TYR A 251 16.84 -17.71 -6.75
C TYR A 251 16.03 -17.29 -5.51
N SER A 252 14.71 -17.57 -5.48
CA SER A 252 13.82 -17.16 -4.37
C SER A 252 13.00 -18.32 -3.80
N HIS A 253 13.55 -19.53 -3.79
CA HIS A 253 12.93 -20.73 -3.20
C HIS A 253 11.51 -21.03 -3.72
N ASN A 254 11.25 -20.84 -5.01
CA ASN A 254 9.94 -20.94 -5.66
C ASN A 254 8.88 -19.96 -5.12
N GLU A 255 9.30 -18.88 -4.49
CA GLU A 255 8.37 -17.89 -3.95
C GLU A 255 8.49 -16.54 -4.68
N LEU A 256 7.36 -16.02 -5.13
CA LEU A 256 7.18 -14.64 -5.54
C LEU A 256 5.87 -14.10 -4.96
N ARG A 257 5.77 -12.78 -4.82
CA ARG A 257 4.58 -12.12 -4.28
C ARG A 257 4.20 -10.91 -5.13
N ILE A 258 2.92 -10.60 -5.15
CA ILE A 258 2.40 -9.37 -5.75
C ILE A 258 2.18 -8.36 -4.63
N SER A 259 2.84 -7.21 -4.72
CA SER A 259 2.62 -6.11 -3.77
C SER A 259 1.33 -5.34 -4.11
N HIS A 260 0.72 -4.69 -3.12
CA HIS A 260 -0.39 -3.79 -3.36
C HIS A 260 0.05 -2.51 -4.12
N GLU A 261 1.34 -2.29 -4.25
CA GLU A 261 1.95 -1.23 -5.04
C GLU A 261 2.16 -1.63 -6.51
N GLN A 262 1.56 -2.74 -6.97
CA GLN A 262 1.60 -3.24 -8.35
C GLN A 262 3.02 -3.60 -8.83
N ASN A 263 3.82 -4.19 -7.95
CA ASN A 263 5.15 -4.71 -8.25
C ASN A 263 5.25 -6.18 -7.83
N ILE A 264 6.29 -6.88 -8.27
CA ILE A 264 6.56 -8.26 -7.89
C ILE A 264 7.73 -8.29 -6.91
N VAL A 265 7.62 -9.14 -5.90
CA VAL A 265 8.63 -9.31 -4.85
C VAL A 265 9.18 -10.73 -4.88
N LEU A 266 10.50 -10.86 -4.92
CA LEU A 266 11.24 -12.07 -4.63
C LEU A 266 11.76 -11.98 -3.19
N PRO A 267 11.14 -12.67 -2.22
CA PRO A 267 11.37 -12.38 -0.81
C PRO A 267 12.69 -12.91 -0.24
N HIS A 268 13.28 -13.92 -0.83
CA HIS A 268 14.40 -14.68 -0.24
C HIS A 268 15.58 -14.85 -1.21
N VAL A 269 16.10 -13.76 -1.74
CA VAL A 269 17.23 -13.78 -2.68
C VAL A 269 18.55 -13.68 -1.92
N HIS A 270 19.47 -14.62 -2.14
CA HIS A 270 20.84 -14.46 -1.66
C HIS A 270 21.55 -13.35 -2.45
N LYS A 271 22.27 -12.45 -1.77
CA LYS A 271 22.92 -11.28 -2.40
C LYS A 271 23.91 -11.66 -3.52
N ALA A 272 24.56 -12.80 -3.41
CA ALA A 272 25.47 -13.29 -4.46
C ALA A 272 24.77 -13.48 -5.83
N HIS A 273 23.45 -13.67 -5.86
CA HIS A 273 22.66 -13.87 -7.07
C HIS A 273 22.03 -12.59 -7.62
N LEU A 274 22.15 -11.46 -6.92
CA LEU A 274 21.60 -10.19 -7.41
C LEU A 274 22.18 -9.75 -8.76
N PRO A 275 23.48 -9.96 -9.07
CA PRO A 275 24.00 -9.70 -10.42
C PRO A 275 23.29 -10.48 -11.53
N ASP A 276 23.06 -11.78 -11.33
CA ASP A 276 22.40 -12.65 -12.32
C ASP A 276 20.93 -12.26 -12.51
N ILE A 277 20.25 -11.90 -11.42
CA ILE A 277 18.87 -11.43 -11.44
C ILE A 277 18.79 -10.10 -12.20
N TYR A 278 19.66 -9.15 -11.90
CA TYR A 278 19.72 -7.86 -12.58
C TYR A 278 19.91 -8.02 -14.09
N ASP A 279 20.89 -8.83 -14.52
CA ASP A 279 21.16 -9.07 -15.93
C ASP A 279 19.96 -9.73 -16.62
N ALA A 280 19.27 -10.65 -15.94
CA ALA A 280 18.08 -11.29 -16.47
C ALA A 280 16.90 -10.31 -16.58
N LEU A 281 16.72 -9.42 -15.63
CA LEU A 281 15.69 -8.36 -15.65
C LEU A 281 16.01 -7.32 -16.72
N HIS A 282 17.27 -6.92 -16.86
CA HIS A 282 17.75 -6.00 -17.91
C HIS A 282 17.43 -6.56 -19.31
N ALA A 283 17.68 -7.84 -19.54
CA ALA A 283 17.41 -8.50 -20.82
C ALA A 283 15.92 -8.49 -21.23
N ILE A 284 14.99 -8.26 -20.28
CA ILE A 284 13.53 -8.21 -20.53
C ILE A 284 12.91 -6.84 -20.21
N GLY A 285 13.73 -5.81 -19.95
CA GLY A 285 13.30 -4.42 -19.68
C GLY A 285 12.57 -4.22 -18.35
N LEU A 286 12.93 -4.97 -17.30
CA LEU A 286 12.36 -4.87 -15.96
C LEU A 286 13.39 -4.49 -14.86
N ASP A 287 14.47 -3.86 -15.25
CA ASP A 287 15.57 -3.40 -14.38
C ASP A 287 15.45 -1.95 -13.93
N THR A 288 14.28 -1.32 -14.11
CA THR A 288 14.05 0.08 -13.72
C THR A 288 14.26 0.28 -12.22
N ALA A 289 15.16 1.18 -11.86
CA ALA A 289 15.55 1.53 -10.49
C ALA A 289 14.64 2.64 -9.93
N ASN A 290 13.38 2.34 -9.64
CA ASN A 290 12.39 3.38 -9.29
C ASN A 290 11.46 3.04 -8.12
N ILE A 291 11.67 1.96 -7.40
CA ILE A 291 10.80 1.57 -6.28
C ILE A 291 10.76 2.69 -5.23
N GLY A 292 9.56 3.18 -4.94
CA GLY A 292 9.32 4.28 -3.99
C GLY A 292 9.62 5.68 -4.53
N LEU A 293 10.10 5.81 -5.78
CA LEU A 293 10.35 7.10 -6.43
C LEU A 293 9.10 7.60 -7.17
N ILE A 294 9.22 8.79 -7.78
CA ILE A 294 8.09 9.49 -8.42
C ILE A 294 7.44 8.70 -9.56
N SER A 295 8.18 7.84 -10.27
CA SER A 295 7.65 7.00 -11.35
C SER A 295 7.11 5.63 -10.88
N ASP A 296 7.32 5.26 -9.60
CA ASP A 296 6.66 4.09 -8.99
C ASP A 296 5.17 4.37 -8.72
N ILE A 297 4.44 4.75 -9.76
CA ILE A 297 3.06 5.24 -9.67
C ILE A 297 2.09 4.08 -9.53
N ILE A 298 1.20 4.15 -8.53
CA ILE A 298 0.04 3.27 -8.47
C ILE A 298 -1.08 3.89 -9.31
N ALA A 299 -1.50 3.19 -10.36
CA ALA A 299 -2.63 3.58 -11.18
C ALA A 299 -3.69 2.47 -11.21
N CYS A 300 -4.95 2.81 -10.94
CA CYS A 300 -6.04 1.86 -11.22
C CYS A 300 -6.25 1.72 -12.74
N PRO A 301 -6.98 0.69 -13.21
CA PRO A 301 -7.17 0.49 -14.67
C PRO A 301 -7.87 1.67 -15.38
N GLY A 302 -8.58 2.56 -14.66
CA GLY A 302 -9.25 3.70 -15.27
C GLY A 302 -10.27 3.31 -16.32
N MET A 303 -10.60 4.25 -17.21
CA MET A 303 -11.56 4.01 -18.31
C MET A 303 -11.07 3.01 -19.35
N ASP A 304 -9.78 2.67 -19.37
CA ASP A 304 -9.23 1.72 -20.35
C ASP A 304 -9.78 0.30 -20.12
N TYR A 305 -10.04 -0.09 -18.85
CA TYR A 305 -10.49 -1.45 -18.51
C TYR A 305 -11.63 -1.51 -17.47
N CYS A 306 -12.11 -0.37 -16.95
CA CYS A 306 -13.10 -0.35 -15.88
C CYS A 306 -14.36 0.43 -16.28
N ALA A 307 -15.50 -0.27 -16.43
CA ALA A 307 -16.80 0.35 -16.73
C ALA A 307 -17.33 1.32 -15.66
N LEU A 308 -16.73 1.35 -14.46
CA LEU A 308 -17.09 2.27 -13.38
C LEU A 308 -16.26 3.55 -13.36
N ALA A 309 -15.20 3.61 -14.16
CA ALA A 309 -14.29 4.74 -14.19
C ALA A 309 -14.93 5.94 -14.91
N THR A 310 -14.49 7.14 -14.54
CA THR A 310 -14.93 8.42 -15.08
C THR A 310 -13.79 9.18 -15.76
N ALA A 311 -12.57 8.68 -15.66
CA ALA A 311 -11.40 9.21 -16.36
C ALA A 311 -10.33 8.11 -16.52
N ARG A 312 -9.39 8.34 -17.43
CA ARG A 312 -8.22 7.47 -17.62
C ARG A 312 -7.20 7.72 -16.54
N SER A 313 -6.48 6.67 -16.13
CA SER A 313 -5.40 6.76 -15.14
C SER A 313 -4.06 6.29 -15.71
N ILE A 314 -4.08 5.31 -16.59
CA ILE A 314 -2.88 4.74 -17.21
C ILE A 314 -2.10 5.78 -18.03
N PRO A 315 -2.68 6.49 -19.01
CA PRO A 315 -1.95 7.48 -19.79
C PRO A 315 -1.33 8.59 -18.92
N ILE A 316 -2.06 9.07 -17.90
CA ILE A 316 -1.54 10.08 -16.97
C ILE A 316 -0.31 9.57 -16.21
N ALA A 317 -0.32 8.31 -15.78
CA ALA A 317 0.83 7.70 -15.10
C ALA A 317 2.03 7.55 -16.05
N GLN A 318 1.80 7.08 -17.29
CA GLN A 318 2.83 6.95 -18.33
C GLN A 318 3.48 8.30 -18.65
N ASP A 319 2.67 9.33 -18.84
CA ASP A 319 3.15 10.68 -19.15
C ASP A 319 3.97 11.29 -18.01
N ILE A 320 3.53 11.13 -16.74
CA ILE A 320 4.31 11.57 -15.57
C ILE A 320 5.65 10.83 -15.53
N ALA A 321 5.66 9.50 -15.63
CA ALA A 321 6.88 8.70 -15.57
C ALA A 321 7.87 9.10 -16.67
N THR A 322 7.41 9.22 -17.92
CA THR A 322 8.21 9.65 -19.07
C THR A 322 8.77 11.06 -18.89
N HIS A 323 7.96 11.99 -18.36
CA HIS A 323 8.40 13.36 -18.14
C HIS A 323 9.57 13.45 -17.14
N PHE A 324 9.46 12.78 -16.00
CA PHE A 324 10.49 12.84 -14.97
C PHE A 324 11.74 12.01 -15.31
N ASP A 325 11.61 10.92 -16.05
CA ASP A 325 12.76 10.21 -16.63
C ASP A 325 13.53 11.13 -17.60
N ALA A 326 12.85 11.81 -18.50
CA ALA A 326 13.49 12.74 -19.44
C ALA A 326 14.26 13.87 -18.74
N LEU A 327 13.77 14.32 -17.58
CA LEU A 327 14.45 15.33 -16.77
C LEU A 327 15.58 14.78 -15.91
N LYS A 328 15.71 13.46 -15.76
CA LYS A 328 16.70 12.77 -14.88
C LYS A 328 16.65 13.24 -13.43
N LEU A 329 15.44 13.54 -12.91
CA LEU A 329 15.25 14.11 -11.57
C LEU A 329 14.77 13.08 -10.54
N GLU A 330 14.42 11.87 -10.90
CA GLU A 330 13.77 10.90 -10.00
C GLU A 330 14.53 10.66 -8.70
N HIS A 331 15.84 10.41 -8.80
CA HIS A 331 16.68 10.17 -7.63
C HIS A 331 16.97 11.44 -6.81
N ASP A 332 17.01 12.62 -7.45
CA ASP A 332 17.14 13.89 -6.74
C ASP A 332 15.87 14.29 -5.99
N ILE A 333 14.71 14.00 -6.56
CA ILE A 333 13.41 14.14 -5.89
C ILE A 333 13.34 13.24 -4.65
N GLY A 334 13.88 12.03 -4.74
CA GLY A 334 13.85 11.05 -3.66
C GLY A 334 12.47 10.42 -3.43
N PRO A 335 12.24 9.82 -2.24
CA PRO A 335 11.00 9.08 -1.96
C PRO A 335 9.74 9.92 -2.12
N LEU A 336 8.89 9.53 -3.09
CA LEU A 336 7.64 10.21 -3.37
C LEU A 336 6.62 9.23 -3.97
N LYS A 337 5.42 9.14 -3.39
CA LYS A 337 4.36 8.22 -3.83
C LYS A 337 3.24 8.97 -4.53
N ILE A 338 3.14 8.79 -5.86
CA ILE A 338 1.98 9.23 -6.65
C ILE A 338 0.98 8.08 -6.76
N LYS A 339 -0.30 8.37 -6.50
CA LYS A 339 -1.39 7.40 -6.58
C LYS A 339 -2.55 7.95 -7.37
N ILE A 340 -2.99 7.23 -8.41
CA ILE A 340 -4.00 7.69 -9.37
C ILE A 340 -5.23 6.79 -9.34
N SER A 341 -6.42 7.38 -9.25
CA SER A 341 -7.69 6.68 -9.37
C SER A 341 -8.56 7.33 -10.43
N GLY A 342 -9.06 6.55 -11.38
CA GLY A 342 -9.95 6.98 -12.46
C GLY A 342 -11.39 7.23 -12.03
N CYS A 343 -11.73 7.11 -10.73
CA CYS A 343 -13.05 7.48 -10.17
C CYS A 343 -13.02 7.54 -8.63
N ILE A 344 -14.13 8.00 -8.06
CA ILE A 344 -14.34 8.15 -6.60
C ILE A 344 -14.27 6.84 -5.80
N ASN A 345 -14.22 5.66 -6.42
CA ASN A 345 -14.03 4.39 -5.71
C ASN A 345 -12.62 4.25 -5.12
N ALA A 346 -11.68 5.05 -5.57
CA ALA A 346 -10.31 5.16 -5.03
C ALA A 346 -9.53 3.83 -5.04
N CYS A 347 -9.67 3.04 -6.11
CA CYS A 347 -8.99 1.75 -6.23
C CYS A 347 -7.45 1.92 -6.31
N GLY A 348 -6.96 3.04 -6.86
CA GLY A 348 -5.54 3.41 -6.84
C GLY A 348 -5.07 4.05 -5.52
N HIS A 349 -5.91 4.10 -4.49
CA HIS A 349 -5.57 4.62 -3.16
C HIS A 349 -5.10 6.09 -3.15
N HIS A 350 -5.56 6.93 -4.08
CA HIS A 350 -5.11 8.33 -4.23
C HIS A 350 -5.22 9.15 -2.93
N HIS A 351 -6.17 8.84 -2.06
CA HIS A 351 -6.34 9.57 -0.79
C HIS A 351 -5.14 9.48 0.16
N VAL A 352 -4.34 8.43 0.05
CA VAL A 352 -3.16 8.18 0.88
C VAL A 352 -1.86 8.21 0.06
N GLY A 353 -1.87 8.84 -1.11
CA GLY A 353 -0.67 9.19 -1.87
C GLY A 353 -0.09 10.51 -1.38
N HIS A 354 1.23 10.65 -1.37
CA HIS A 354 1.88 11.95 -1.12
C HIS A 354 1.33 13.00 -2.10
N ILE A 355 1.18 12.59 -3.37
CA ILE A 355 0.39 13.26 -4.40
C ILE A 355 -0.69 12.27 -4.84
N GLY A 356 -1.94 12.61 -4.57
CA GLY A 356 -3.09 11.82 -5.00
C GLY A 356 -3.77 12.48 -6.20
N ILE A 357 -4.10 11.70 -7.23
CA ILE A 357 -4.79 12.17 -8.43
C ILE A 357 -6.11 11.43 -8.57
N LEU A 358 -7.21 12.18 -8.58
CA LEU A 358 -8.55 11.65 -8.78
C LEU A 358 -9.09 12.11 -10.13
N GLY A 359 -9.30 11.15 -11.02
CA GLY A 359 -10.00 11.38 -12.28
C GLY A 359 -11.51 11.50 -12.10
N LEU A 360 -12.08 12.53 -12.72
CA LEU A 360 -13.49 12.88 -12.70
C LEU A 360 -13.97 13.16 -14.12
N ASP A 361 -15.25 12.95 -14.39
CA ASP A 361 -15.92 13.50 -15.55
C ASP A 361 -16.60 14.83 -15.20
N ARG A 362 -16.39 15.83 -16.03
CA ARG A 362 -17.09 17.10 -15.97
C ARG A 362 -17.70 17.42 -17.34
N ALA A 363 -18.97 17.11 -17.49
CA ALA A 363 -19.71 17.34 -18.72
C ALA A 363 -19.07 16.69 -19.95
N GLY A 364 -18.59 15.44 -19.82
CA GLY A 364 -17.96 14.67 -20.89
C GLY A 364 -16.48 14.94 -21.09
N VAL A 365 -15.84 15.76 -20.22
CA VAL A 365 -14.41 16.06 -20.27
C VAL A 365 -13.72 15.50 -19.04
N GLU A 366 -12.63 14.76 -19.25
CA GLU A 366 -11.79 14.24 -18.17
C GLU A 366 -11.13 15.40 -17.38
N ASN A 367 -11.24 15.31 -16.07
CA ASN A 367 -10.70 16.33 -15.16
C ASN A 367 -10.01 15.63 -13.98
N TYR A 368 -8.83 16.08 -13.59
CA TYR A 368 -7.97 15.45 -12.61
C TYR A 368 -7.78 16.35 -11.39
N GLN A 369 -8.33 15.93 -10.26
CA GLN A 369 -8.22 16.64 -8.99
C GLN A 369 -6.99 16.16 -8.22
N ILE A 370 -6.17 17.08 -7.75
CA ILE A 370 -4.95 16.79 -6.98
C ILE A 370 -5.21 16.95 -5.48
N THR A 371 -4.75 15.97 -4.70
CA THR A 371 -4.64 16.01 -3.24
C THR A 371 -3.18 15.85 -2.83
N LEU A 372 -2.76 16.49 -1.73
CA LEU A 372 -1.39 16.52 -1.25
C LEU A 372 -1.31 16.09 0.21
N GLY A 373 -0.19 15.49 0.60
CA GLY A 373 0.10 15.16 2.00
C GLY A 373 -0.60 13.90 2.52
N GLY A 374 -1.19 13.09 1.63
CA GLY A 374 -1.68 11.77 2.03
C GLY A 374 -0.53 10.84 2.40
N ASP A 375 -0.81 9.92 3.33
CA ASP A 375 0.13 8.90 3.79
C ASP A 375 -0.63 7.63 4.18
N GLY A 376 -0.13 6.48 3.78
CA GLY A 376 -0.70 5.18 4.14
C GLY A 376 0.18 4.38 5.09
N THR A 377 1.21 4.99 5.67
CA THR A 377 2.20 4.34 6.53
C THR A 377 1.91 4.58 8.02
N GLU A 378 2.95 4.60 8.87
CA GLU A 378 2.85 4.73 10.34
C GLU A 378 2.27 6.06 10.81
N THR A 379 2.34 7.09 9.98
CA THR A 379 1.76 8.41 10.24
C THR A 379 0.64 8.73 9.25
N PRO A 380 -0.45 7.93 9.27
CA PRO A 380 -1.43 7.92 8.21
C PRO A 380 -2.21 9.25 8.13
N ALA A 381 -2.42 9.70 6.90
CA ALA A 381 -3.15 10.92 6.63
C ALA A 381 -3.95 10.81 5.33
N ILE A 382 -5.11 11.46 5.28
CA ILE A 382 -5.84 11.70 4.04
C ILE A 382 -5.29 12.97 3.40
N GLY A 383 -4.93 12.89 2.12
CA GLY A 383 -4.44 14.02 1.35
C GLY A 383 -5.47 15.15 1.29
N GLU A 384 -4.98 16.37 1.44
CA GLU A 384 -5.79 17.59 1.37
C GLU A 384 -5.99 18.02 -0.09
N ARG A 385 -7.24 18.38 -0.44
CA ARG A 385 -7.56 18.82 -1.80
C ARG A 385 -6.91 20.17 -2.11
N ALA A 386 -6.06 20.21 -3.14
CA ALA A 386 -5.31 21.41 -3.50
C ALA A 386 -6.18 22.53 -4.11
N GLY A 387 -7.25 22.16 -4.86
CA GLY A 387 -8.11 23.16 -5.49
C GLY A 387 -8.95 22.58 -6.65
N PRO A 388 -9.28 23.38 -7.66
CA PRO A 388 -9.90 22.91 -8.90
C PRO A 388 -9.06 21.82 -9.59
N GLY A 389 -9.70 20.95 -10.36
CA GLY A 389 -8.98 19.95 -11.15
C GLY A 389 -8.43 20.53 -12.47
N PHE A 390 -7.54 19.79 -13.08
CA PHE A 390 -6.83 20.09 -14.32
C PHE A 390 -7.37 19.25 -15.48
N GLY A 391 -7.29 19.75 -16.71
CA GLY A 391 -7.41 18.94 -17.91
C GLY A 391 -6.26 17.94 -18.05
N ALA A 392 -6.39 16.94 -18.88
CA ALA A 392 -5.36 15.90 -19.06
C ALA A 392 -4.01 16.49 -19.52
N ASP A 393 -4.04 17.48 -20.38
CA ASP A 393 -2.87 18.22 -20.90
C ASP A 393 -2.21 19.14 -19.87
N GLU A 394 -2.93 19.50 -18.81
CA GLU A 394 -2.45 20.41 -17.76
C GLU A 394 -1.85 19.69 -16.55
N VAL A 395 -2.17 18.40 -16.36
CA VAL A 395 -1.75 17.62 -15.16
C VAL A 395 -0.24 17.56 -15.04
N ILE A 396 0.46 17.21 -16.13
CA ILE A 396 1.92 17.04 -16.11
C ILE A 396 2.63 18.37 -15.81
N PRO A 397 2.33 19.48 -16.50
CA PRO A 397 2.85 20.78 -16.11
C PRO A 397 2.56 21.19 -14.66
N ALA A 398 1.37 20.84 -14.13
CA ALA A 398 1.00 21.13 -12.74
C ALA A 398 1.86 20.33 -11.75
N ILE A 399 2.08 19.03 -12.00
CA ILE A 399 2.99 18.21 -11.20
C ILE A 399 4.42 18.73 -11.30
N GLY A 400 4.88 19.14 -12.49
CA GLY A 400 6.19 19.76 -12.68
C GLY A 400 6.40 20.99 -11.80
N ARG A 401 5.42 21.92 -11.76
CA ARG A 401 5.47 23.10 -10.87
C ARG A 401 5.49 22.72 -9.39
N LEU A 402 4.72 21.67 -9.01
CA LEU A 402 4.69 21.16 -7.65
C LEU A 402 6.06 20.62 -7.21
N ILE A 403 6.69 19.82 -8.05
CA ILE A 403 8.01 19.26 -7.78
C ILE A 403 9.08 20.36 -7.74
N HIS A 404 9.01 21.33 -8.66
CA HIS A 404 9.92 22.47 -8.62
C HIS A 404 9.78 23.29 -7.32
N CYS A 405 8.56 23.53 -6.85
CA CYS A 405 8.31 24.15 -5.55
C CYS A 405 8.97 23.36 -4.42
N TYR A 406 8.75 22.04 -4.37
CA TYR A 406 9.38 21.18 -3.36
C TYR A 406 10.91 21.25 -3.39
N LEU A 407 11.54 21.12 -4.56
CA LEU A 407 13.00 21.14 -4.70
C LEU A 407 13.61 22.48 -4.27
N ASN A 408 12.89 23.59 -4.46
CA ASN A 408 13.31 24.92 -4.02
C ASN A 408 13.11 25.15 -2.51
N GLU A 409 12.07 24.56 -1.93
CA GLU A 409 11.67 24.81 -0.55
C GLU A 409 12.25 23.78 0.45
N ARG A 410 12.78 22.66 -0.01
CA ARG A 410 13.38 21.65 0.88
C ARG A 410 14.63 22.21 1.58
N LEU A 411 14.76 21.90 2.87
CA LEU A 411 15.88 22.40 3.70
C LEU A 411 17.22 21.70 3.38
N ALA A 412 17.15 20.46 2.92
CA ALA A 412 18.30 19.65 2.53
C ALA A 412 17.88 18.58 1.50
N PRO A 413 18.81 18.00 0.72
CA PRO A 413 18.49 16.90 -0.20
C PRO A 413 17.83 15.69 0.46
N SER A 414 18.05 15.48 1.76
CA SER A 414 17.44 14.40 2.54
C SER A 414 16.02 14.69 3.03
N GLU A 415 15.52 15.93 2.95
CA GLU A 415 14.13 16.24 3.29
C GLU A 415 13.21 15.68 2.20
N THR A 416 12.33 14.75 2.57
CA THR A 416 11.37 14.16 1.63
C THR A 416 10.25 15.13 1.25
N PHE A 417 9.58 14.88 0.13
CA PHE A 417 8.39 15.67 -0.27
C PHE A 417 7.35 15.75 0.86
N LEU A 418 7.06 14.63 1.49
CA LEU A 418 6.07 14.58 2.58
C LEU A 418 6.54 15.36 3.82
N GLY A 419 7.83 15.31 4.14
CA GLY A 419 8.44 16.09 5.23
C GLY A 419 8.32 17.60 4.96
N CYS A 420 8.69 18.03 3.76
CA CYS A 420 8.57 19.42 3.32
C CYS A 420 7.09 19.90 3.33
N TYR A 421 6.17 19.06 2.83
CA TYR A 421 4.74 19.38 2.87
C TYR A 421 4.22 19.52 4.31
N ARG A 422 4.58 18.60 5.21
CA ARG A 422 4.14 18.67 6.62
C ARG A 422 4.68 19.89 7.35
N ARG A 423 5.85 20.35 6.99
CA ARG A 423 6.46 21.57 7.53
C ARG A 423 5.81 22.85 7.03
N LEU A 424 5.52 22.93 5.73
CA LEU A 424 5.05 24.16 5.09
C LEU A 424 3.51 24.25 4.99
N GLY A 425 2.83 23.12 5.03
CA GLY A 425 1.40 23.02 4.76
C GLY A 425 1.05 23.22 3.28
N LEU A 426 -0.25 23.24 2.98
CA LEU A 426 -0.77 23.29 1.62
C LEU A 426 -0.43 24.60 0.88
N GLY A 427 -0.28 25.73 1.59
CA GLY A 427 -0.23 27.08 1.01
C GLY A 427 0.74 27.25 -0.16
N PRO A 428 2.06 27.07 0.02
CA PRO A 428 3.06 27.23 -1.03
C PRO A 428 2.83 26.30 -2.22
N PHE A 429 2.52 25.04 -1.96
CA PHE A 429 2.27 24.02 -3.00
C PHE A 429 1.02 24.33 -3.83
N LYS A 430 -0.04 24.81 -3.18
CA LYS A 430 -1.24 25.29 -3.86
C LYS A 430 -0.96 26.50 -4.75
N ALA A 431 -0.19 27.46 -4.25
CA ALA A 431 0.22 28.63 -5.05
C ALA A 431 0.98 28.17 -6.30
N ALA A 432 1.96 27.30 -6.15
CA ALA A 432 2.73 26.74 -7.27
C ALA A 432 1.87 25.98 -8.28
N LEU A 433 0.93 25.16 -7.83
CA LEU A 433 0.03 24.39 -8.71
C LEU A 433 -0.75 25.29 -9.68
N TYR A 434 -1.24 26.46 -9.21
CA TYR A 434 -2.09 27.35 -9.97
C TYR A 434 -1.36 28.60 -10.48
N GLU A 435 -0.03 28.64 -10.38
CA GLU A 435 0.78 29.70 -10.95
C GLU A 435 0.66 29.68 -12.48
N THR A 436 0.21 30.82 -13.06
CA THR A 436 0.14 31.01 -14.49
C THR A 436 1.24 31.97 -14.93
N GLU A 437 1.65 31.95 -16.20
CA GLU A 437 2.61 32.94 -16.74
C GLU A 437 2.13 34.37 -16.53
N GLN A 438 0.82 34.61 -16.58
CA GLN A 438 0.23 35.92 -16.32
C GLN A 438 0.39 36.37 -14.85
N SER A 439 0.42 35.43 -13.89
CA SER A 439 0.68 35.76 -12.49
C SER A 439 2.17 36.11 -12.25
N LYS A 440 3.09 35.44 -12.96
CA LYS A 440 4.54 35.80 -12.92
C LYS A 440 4.82 37.20 -13.44
N VAL A 441 4.20 37.60 -14.54
CA VAL A 441 4.35 38.92 -15.12
C VAL A 441 3.84 40.00 -14.16
N ARG A 442 2.75 39.76 -13.44
CA ARG A 442 2.23 40.73 -12.43
C ARG A 442 3.10 40.84 -11.19
N ALA A 443 3.69 39.72 -10.71
CA ALA A 443 4.57 39.73 -9.55
C ALA A 443 5.92 40.41 -9.83
N ASN A 444 6.43 40.36 -11.08
CA ASN A 444 7.65 41.04 -11.49
C ASN A 444 7.44 42.52 -11.89
N ALA A 445 6.20 42.97 -11.95
CA ALA A 445 5.82 44.34 -12.30
C ALA A 445 5.37 45.19 -11.08
N ALA A 446 5.35 44.57 -9.88
CA ALA A 446 5.05 45.20 -8.60
C ALA A 446 6.30 45.27 -7.70
#